data_ae374cba168b2a9488aa7988e183115b
#
_entry.id   ae374cba168b2a9488aa7988e183115b
#
_cell.length_a   1.000
_cell.length_b   1.000
_cell.length_c   1.000
_cell.angle_alpha   90.00
_cell.angle_beta   90.00
_cell.angle_gamma   90.00
#
_symmetry.space_group_name_H-M   'P 1'
#
loop_
_entity.id
_entity.type
_entity.pdbx_description
1 polymer ?
#
loop_
_entity_poly.entity_id
_entity_poly.type
_entity_poly.pdbx_seq_one_letter_code
_entity_poly.pdbx_strand_id
1 'polypeptide(L)'
;MRLDCGDIPDAAMVLVPCALYADGPTLLTNIGSWRVKETDRIEAMRKGILQLGGKVNFGNDWIEIIPPKKLLSAHIQTFNDHRVAMSFSLASFWHPGDKTNYSRKITFDYPKCVEKTYPDFFDEFSRICSEAVKVITIDGPTASGKGTIADKVSEILGFKVLDSGCLYRVLALISAQFEIAENEE
;
A
#
# COMPACT_ATOMS: atom_id res chain seq x y z
N MET A 1 2.46 -14.93 -5.15
CA MET A 1 3.09 -14.72 -3.81
C MET A 1 2.15 -15.24 -2.73
N ARG A 2 2.68 -15.75 -1.60
CA ARG A 2 1.88 -16.14 -0.42
C ARG A 2 2.40 -15.40 0.81
N LEU A 3 1.48 -14.81 1.59
CA LEU A 3 1.79 -14.06 2.81
C LEU A 3 0.92 -14.56 3.96
N ASP A 4 1.54 -14.85 5.08
CA ASP A 4 0.85 -15.07 6.35
C ASP A 4 0.59 -13.71 7.02
N CYS A 5 -0.64 -13.41 7.33
CA CYS A 5 -1.07 -12.12 7.87
C CYS A 5 -1.59 -12.22 9.31
N GLY A 6 -1.34 -13.34 10.00
CA GLY A 6 -1.87 -13.59 11.35
C GLY A 6 -1.44 -12.53 12.37
N ASP A 7 -0.22 -12.03 12.28
CA ASP A 7 0.31 -11.02 13.20
C ASP A 7 -0.09 -9.57 12.83
N ILE A 8 -0.55 -9.35 11.59
CA ILE A 8 -0.89 -8.01 11.07
C ILE A 8 -2.27 -7.96 10.41
N PRO A 9 -3.32 -8.61 10.94
CA PRO A 9 -4.57 -8.81 10.19
C PRO A 9 -5.20 -7.50 9.74
N ASP A 10 -5.20 -6.47 10.56
CA ASP A 10 -5.79 -5.17 10.22
C ASP A 10 -4.96 -4.40 9.18
N ALA A 11 -3.64 -4.45 9.26
CA ALA A 11 -2.75 -3.83 8.29
C ALA A 11 -2.75 -4.58 6.94
N ALA A 12 -2.94 -5.89 6.96
CA ALA A 12 -2.96 -6.72 5.76
C ALA A 12 -4.05 -6.33 4.75
N MET A 13 -5.07 -5.58 5.16
CA MET A 13 -6.10 -5.10 4.24
C MET A 13 -5.56 -4.23 3.10
N VAL A 14 -4.50 -3.46 3.34
CA VAL A 14 -3.87 -2.63 2.29
C VAL A 14 -3.19 -3.48 1.22
N LEU A 15 -2.79 -4.72 1.55
CA LEU A 15 -2.16 -5.63 0.59
C LEU A 15 -3.12 -6.08 -0.51
N VAL A 16 -4.44 -6.05 -0.25
CA VAL A 16 -5.46 -6.45 -1.24
C VAL A 16 -5.45 -5.55 -2.47
N PRO A 17 -5.62 -4.22 -2.37
CA PRO A 17 -5.51 -3.35 -3.53
C PRO A 17 -4.09 -3.30 -4.10
N CYS A 18 -3.04 -3.44 -3.28
CA CYS A 18 -1.67 -3.55 -3.77
C CYS A 18 -1.47 -4.79 -4.67
N ALA A 19 -2.09 -5.92 -4.33
CA ALA A 19 -2.02 -7.15 -5.11
C ALA A 19 -2.62 -7.00 -6.53
N LEU A 20 -3.49 -6.01 -6.76
CA LEU A 20 -4.04 -5.72 -8.08
C LEU A 20 -3.00 -5.15 -9.06
N TYR A 21 -1.85 -4.71 -8.55
CA TYR A 21 -0.71 -4.21 -9.33
C TYR A 21 0.44 -5.22 -9.44
N ALA A 22 0.28 -6.41 -8.87
CA ALA A 22 1.30 -7.46 -8.92
C ALA A 22 1.35 -8.15 -10.30
N ASP A 23 2.48 -8.78 -10.62
CA ASP A 23 2.65 -9.54 -11.86
C ASP A 23 1.90 -10.88 -11.86
N GLY A 24 1.38 -11.33 -10.70
CA GLY A 24 0.68 -12.59 -10.57
C GLY A 24 -0.12 -12.72 -9.28
N PRO A 25 -0.76 -13.89 -9.05
CA PRO A 25 -1.64 -14.08 -7.90
C PRO A 25 -0.95 -13.86 -6.55
N THR A 26 -1.67 -13.24 -5.63
CA THR A 26 -1.27 -13.03 -4.23
C THR A 26 -2.27 -13.69 -3.31
N LEU A 27 -1.79 -14.58 -2.45
CA LEU A 27 -2.56 -15.29 -1.44
C LEU A 27 -2.23 -14.74 -0.05
N LEU A 28 -3.26 -14.22 0.63
CA LEU A 28 -3.18 -13.80 2.03
C LEU A 28 -3.87 -14.88 2.89
N THR A 29 -3.20 -15.32 3.94
CA THR A 29 -3.68 -16.37 4.86
C THR A 29 -3.71 -15.87 6.29
N ASN A 30 -4.37 -16.63 7.19
CA ASN A 30 -4.53 -16.30 8.61
C ASN A 30 -5.26 -14.97 8.86
N ILE A 31 -6.26 -14.69 8.02
CA ILE A 31 -7.12 -13.50 8.10
C ILE A 31 -8.54 -13.81 8.57
N GLY A 32 -8.75 -14.93 9.24
CA GLY A 32 -10.09 -15.35 9.72
C GLY A 32 -10.78 -14.31 10.61
N SER A 33 -10.01 -13.53 11.36
CA SER A 33 -10.53 -12.40 12.15
C SER A 33 -11.26 -11.34 11.34
N TRP A 34 -11.04 -11.25 10.02
CA TRP A 34 -11.72 -10.31 9.13
C TRP A 34 -13.24 -10.56 9.04
N ARG A 35 -13.68 -11.78 9.36
CA ARG A 35 -15.10 -12.15 9.32
C ARG A 35 -15.94 -11.47 10.41
N VAL A 36 -15.31 -11.06 11.50
CA VAL A 36 -15.97 -10.58 12.73
C VAL A 36 -15.55 -9.17 13.15
N LYS A 37 -15.11 -8.37 12.20
CA LYS A 37 -14.74 -6.95 12.40
C LYS A 37 -15.96 -6.04 12.15
N GLU A 38 -15.76 -4.78 11.77
CA GLU A 38 -16.82 -3.81 11.44
C GLU A 38 -17.78 -4.32 10.35
N THR A 39 -17.26 -5.13 9.45
CA THR A 39 -18.00 -5.89 8.44
C THR A 39 -17.32 -7.23 8.21
N ASP A 40 -17.92 -8.13 7.43
CA ASP A 40 -17.18 -9.25 6.84
C ASP A 40 -16.19 -8.69 5.79
N ARG A 41 -14.96 -8.44 6.24
CA ARG A 41 -13.92 -7.81 5.42
C ARG A 41 -13.48 -8.68 4.25
N ILE A 42 -13.54 -10.02 4.35
CA ILE A 42 -13.25 -10.91 3.22
C ILE A 42 -14.27 -10.66 2.10
N GLU A 43 -15.54 -10.58 2.45
CA GLU A 43 -16.60 -10.31 1.47
C GLU A 43 -16.51 -8.87 0.91
N ALA A 44 -16.21 -7.89 1.75
CA ALA A 44 -16.01 -6.51 1.31
C ALA A 44 -14.85 -6.39 0.32
N MET A 45 -13.69 -6.99 0.63
CA MET A 45 -12.53 -7.02 -0.24
C MET A 45 -12.82 -7.75 -1.56
N ARG A 46 -13.51 -8.90 -1.48
CA ARG A 46 -13.94 -9.63 -2.68
C ARG A 46 -14.74 -8.76 -3.64
N LYS A 47 -15.73 -8.04 -3.13
CA LYS A 47 -16.58 -7.16 -3.95
C LYS A 47 -15.76 -6.04 -4.61
N GLY A 48 -14.89 -5.39 -3.86
CA GLY A 48 -14.04 -4.33 -4.40
C GLY A 48 -13.07 -4.85 -5.48
N ILE A 49 -12.45 -6.01 -5.28
CA ILE A 49 -11.57 -6.64 -6.27
C ILE A 49 -12.32 -6.88 -7.58
N LEU A 50 -13.53 -7.47 -7.52
CA LEU A 50 -14.35 -7.76 -8.70
C LEU A 50 -14.75 -6.48 -9.44
N GLN A 51 -15.12 -5.41 -8.72
CA GLN A 51 -15.46 -4.12 -9.32
C GLN A 51 -14.26 -3.50 -10.06
N LEU A 52 -13.04 -3.72 -9.56
CA LEU A 52 -11.79 -3.25 -10.16
C LEU A 52 -11.30 -4.12 -11.32
N GLY A 53 -12.04 -5.21 -11.66
CA GLY A 53 -11.74 -6.11 -12.77
C GLY A 53 -10.82 -7.27 -12.39
N GLY A 54 -10.39 -7.38 -11.14
CA GLY A 54 -9.62 -8.51 -10.62
C GLY A 54 -10.48 -9.77 -10.49
N LYS A 55 -9.82 -10.92 -10.30
CA LYS A 55 -10.47 -12.18 -9.91
C LYS A 55 -10.07 -12.53 -8.49
N VAL A 56 -10.91 -13.27 -7.79
CA VAL A 56 -10.70 -13.59 -6.40
C VAL A 56 -11.20 -15.00 -6.07
N ASN A 57 -10.37 -15.77 -5.40
CA ASN A 57 -10.73 -16.99 -4.69
C ASN A 57 -10.63 -16.70 -3.17
N PHE A 58 -11.45 -17.32 -2.37
CA PHE A 58 -11.46 -17.06 -0.94
C PHE A 58 -12.02 -18.22 -0.12
N GLY A 59 -11.68 -18.25 1.15
CA GLY A 59 -12.19 -19.20 2.14
C GLY A 59 -12.54 -18.49 3.46
N ASN A 60 -12.57 -19.23 4.54
CA ASN A 60 -12.92 -18.69 5.85
C ASN A 60 -11.83 -17.77 6.42
N ASP A 61 -10.56 -18.04 6.13
CA ASP A 61 -9.38 -17.39 6.71
C ASP A 61 -8.31 -16.99 5.67
N TRP A 62 -8.67 -17.01 4.39
CA TRP A 62 -7.76 -16.66 3.31
C TRP A 62 -8.46 -15.99 2.13
N ILE A 63 -7.71 -15.23 1.36
CA ILE A 63 -8.14 -14.62 0.11
C ILE A 63 -6.98 -14.65 -0.90
N GLU A 64 -7.25 -15.06 -2.13
CA GLU A 64 -6.32 -15.02 -3.23
C GLU A 64 -6.78 -13.99 -4.26
N ILE A 65 -5.94 -13.03 -4.55
CA ILE A 65 -6.18 -11.95 -5.49
C ILE A 65 -5.43 -12.26 -6.77
N ILE A 66 -6.14 -12.28 -7.90
CA ILE A 66 -5.57 -12.43 -9.23
C ILE A 66 -5.72 -11.09 -9.94
N PRO A 67 -4.59 -10.40 -10.22
CA PRO A 67 -4.62 -9.08 -10.81
C PRO A 67 -5.24 -9.08 -12.20
N PRO A 68 -5.97 -8.03 -12.59
CA PRO A 68 -6.48 -7.88 -13.95
C PRO A 68 -5.36 -7.38 -14.88
N LYS A 69 -5.53 -7.60 -16.19
CA LYS A 69 -4.65 -6.95 -17.18
C LYS A 69 -4.79 -5.43 -17.18
N LYS A 70 -5.95 -4.93 -16.78
CA LYS A 70 -6.27 -3.50 -16.69
C LYS A 70 -7.26 -3.29 -15.55
N LEU A 71 -6.95 -2.33 -14.67
CA LEU A 71 -7.86 -1.91 -13.61
C LEU A 71 -9.00 -1.06 -14.17
N LEU A 72 -10.20 -1.26 -13.66
CA LEU A 72 -11.41 -0.54 -14.04
C LEU A 72 -11.69 0.63 -13.08
N SER A 73 -12.48 1.60 -13.51
CA SER A 73 -13.12 2.55 -12.59
C SER A 73 -14.14 1.80 -11.74
N ALA A 74 -14.27 2.18 -10.49
CA ALA A 74 -15.15 1.49 -9.55
C ALA A 74 -15.81 2.46 -8.57
N HIS A 75 -17.01 2.07 -8.13
CA HIS A 75 -17.70 2.68 -7.01
C HIS A 75 -17.70 1.68 -5.85
N ILE A 76 -16.79 1.88 -4.90
CA ILE A 76 -16.49 0.93 -3.83
C ILE A 76 -17.53 1.08 -2.71
N GLN A 77 -18.14 -0.04 -2.32
CA GLN A 77 -18.95 -0.12 -1.12
C GLN A 77 -18.04 -0.25 0.10
N THR A 78 -18.14 0.70 1.02
CA THR A 78 -17.29 0.75 2.21
C THR A 78 -17.81 -0.11 3.35
N PHE A 79 -19.09 -0.46 3.33
CA PHE A 79 -19.77 -1.18 4.42
C PHE A 79 -19.60 -0.49 5.79
N ASN A 80 -19.47 0.84 5.78
CA ASN A 80 -19.18 1.65 6.96
C ASN A 80 -17.86 1.23 7.67
N ASP A 81 -16.93 0.63 6.95
CA ASP A 81 -15.62 0.23 7.46
C ASP A 81 -14.52 1.15 6.90
N HIS A 82 -13.91 1.92 7.78
CA HIS A 82 -12.85 2.87 7.46
C HIS A 82 -11.67 2.21 6.76
N ARG A 83 -11.32 0.96 7.13
CA ARG A 83 -10.20 0.24 6.52
C ARG A 83 -10.50 -0.18 5.09
N VAL A 84 -11.76 -0.51 4.78
CA VAL A 84 -12.18 -0.80 3.40
C VAL A 84 -11.99 0.45 2.53
N ALA A 85 -12.49 1.61 2.99
CA ALA A 85 -12.35 2.87 2.26
C ALA A 85 -10.88 3.26 2.07
N MET A 86 -10.09 3.25 3.16
CA MET A 86 -8.69 3.64 3.14
C MET A 86 -7.83 2.69 2.30
N SER A 87 -8.09 1.37 2.35
CA SER A 87 -7.36 0.41 1.54
C SER A 87 -7.64 0.61 0.05
N PHE A 88 -8.91 0.66 -0.37
CA PHE A 88 -9.25 0.78 -1.78
C PHE A 88 -8.93 2.16 -2.38
N SER A 89 -8.66 3.19 -1.59
CA SER A 89 -8.13 4.46 -2.11
C SER A 89 -6.82 4.26 -2.87
N LEU A 90 -6.00 3.26 -2.48
CA LEU A 90 -4.75 2.91 -3.18
C LEU A 90 -4.98 2.45 -4.63
N ALA A 91 -6.18 1.98 -4.96
CA ALA A 91 -6.52 1.65 -6.34
C ALA A 91 -6.61 2.89 -7.26
N SER A 92 -6.55 4.10 -6.70
CA SER A 92 -6.48 5.35 -7.47
C SER A 92 -5.10 5.60 -8.08
N PHE A 93 -4.05 4.96 -7.55
CA PHE A 93 -2.71 5.13 -8.07
C PHE A 93 -2.56 4.54 -9.47
N TRP A 94 -1.71 5.19 -10.25
CA TRP A 94 -1.42 4.77 -11.61
C TRP A 94 -0.42 3.59 -11.63
N HIS A 95 -0.64 2.63 -12.55
CA HIS A 95 0.32 1.58 -12.81
C HIS A 95 1.36 2.08 -13.85
N PRO A 96 2.67 1.97 -13.59
CA PRO A 96 3.71 2.50 -14.48
C PRO A 96 3.66 1.98 -15.92
N GLY A 97 3.04 0.83 -16.16
CA GLY A 97 2.85 0.24 -17.50
C GLY A 97 1.58 0.67 -18.22
N ASP A 98 0.65 1.37 -17.56
CA ASP A 98 -0.65 1.71 -18.13
C ASP A 98 -0.68 3.15 -18.67
N LYS A 99 -0.24 3.32 -19.90
CA LYS A 99 -0.21 4.61 -20.60
C LYS A 99 -1.61 5.17 -20.95
N THR A 100 -2.68 4.42 -20.71
CA THR A 100 -4.04 4.76 -21.17
C THR A 100 -5.00 5.17 -20.06
N ASN A 101 -4.60 5.15 -18.79
CA ASN A 101 -5.54 5.16 -17.66
C ASN A 101 -5.50 6.40 -16.76
N TYR A 102 -5.22 7.58 -17.33
CA TYR A 102 -5.32 8.86 -16.61
C TYR A 102 -6.73 9.24 -16.15
N SER A 103 -7.76 8.50 -16.57
CA SER A 103 -9.17 8.81 -16.29
C SER A 103 -9.86 7.82 -15.34
N ARG A 104 -9.12 6.89 -14.74
CA ARG A 104 -9.73 5.94 -13.79
C ARG A 104 -10.24 6.70 -12.56
N LYS A 105 -11.51 6.47 -12.23
CA LYS A 105 -12.15 7.05 -11.05
C LYS A 105 -12.47 5.95 -10.04
N ILE A 106 -12.00 6.15 -8.83
CA ILE A 106 -12.40 5.36 -7.65
C ILE A 106 -13.25 6.27 -6.78
N THR A 107 -14.46 5.85 -6.50
CA THR A 107 -15.40 6.58 -5.64
C THR A 107 -15.92 5.66 -4.55
N PHE A 108 -16.45 6.22 -3.49
CA PHE A 108 -16.94 5.48 -2.33
C PHE A 108 -18.39 5.88 -2.03
N ASP A 109 -19.20 4.91 -1.59
CA ASP A 109 -20.58 5.15 -1.17
C ASP A 109 -20.65 5.98 0.13
N TYR A 110 -19.76 5.71 1.08
CA TYR A 110 -19.70 6.40 2.36
C TYR A 110 -18.26 6.72 2.79
N PRO A 111 -17.62 7.74 2.20
CA PRO A 111 -16.24 8.10 2.52
C PRO A 111 -16.05 8.57 3.97
N LYS A 112 -17.09 9.14 4.61
CA LYS A 112 -17.04 9.60 6.01
C LYS A 112 -16.80 8.49 7.04
N CYS A 113 -16.89 7.22 6.67
CA CYS A 113 -16.55 6.12 7.58
C CYS A 113 -15.10 6.20 8.10
N VAL A 114 -14.21 6.92 7.42
CA VAL A 114 -12.81 7.13 7.86
C VAL A 114 -12.70 8.05 9.09
N GLU A 115 -13.70 8.90 9.36
CA GLU A 115 -13.71 9.82 10.49
C GLU A 115 -13.53 9.12 11.84
N LYS A 116 -13.86 7.83 11.92
CA LYS A 116 -13.66 6.97 13.09
C LYS A 116 -12.19 6.90 13.55
N THR A 117 -11.25 6.95 12.62
CA THR A 117 -9.83 6.73 12.90
C THR A 117 -8.91 7.78 12.32
N TYR A 118 -9.27 8.36 11.18
CA TYR A 118 -8.48 9.38 10.51
C TYR A 118 -9.41 10.35 9.77
N PRO A 119 -9.96 11.38 10.45
CA PRO A 119 -10.95 12.29 9.86
C PRO A 119 -10.49 12.97 8.57
N ASP A 120 -9.23 13.37 8.51
CA ASP A 120 -8.64 14.12 7.38
C ASP A 120 -8.06 13.22 6.29
N PHE A 121 -8.32 11.91 6.33
CA PHE A 121 -7.68 10.93 5.43
C PHE A 121 -7.82 11.30 3.95
N PHE A 122 -9.01 11.60 3.47
CA PHE A 122 -9.22 11.87 2.05
C PHE A 122 -8.67 13.22 1.61
N ASP A 123 -8.61 14.21 2.48
CA ASP A 123 -8.00 15.51 2.21
C ASP A 123 -6.48 15.34 2.07
N GLU A 124 -5.84 14.66 3.02
CA GLU A 124 -4.41 14.33 2.95
C GLU A 124 -4.07 13.42 1.77
N PHE A 125 -4.89 12.40 1.50
CA PHE A 125 -4.71 11.52 0.36
C PHE A 125 -4.81 12.28 -0.96
N SER A 126 -5.80 13.18 -1.10
CA SER A 126 -5.96 14.03 -2.28
C SER A 126 -4.78 14.97 -2.47
N ARG A 127 -4.26 15.54 -1.37
CA ARG A 127 -3.06 16.38 -1.40
C ARG A 127 -1.85 15.60 -1.91
N ILE A 128 -1.61 14.40 -1.39
CA ILE A 128 -0.51 13.53 -1.84
C ILE A 128 -0.67 13.14 -3.32
N CYS A 129 -1.88 12.84 -3.77
CA CYS A 129 -2.15 12.46 -5.16
C CYS A 129 -2.06 13.64 -6.13
N SER A 130 -2.38 14.87 -5.70
CA SER A 130 -2.33 16.08 -6.54
C SER A 130 -0.93 16.66 -6.66
N GLU A 131 -0.14 16.54 -5.61
CA GLU A 131 1.28 16.83 -5.66
C GLU A 131 1.96 15.71 -6.46
N ALA A 132 2.28 15.98 -7.72
CA ALA A 132 3.11 15.06 -8.51
C ALA A 132 4.50 14.99 -7.85
N VAL A 133 4.66 14.10 -6.89
CA VAL A 133 5.95 13.89 -6.23
C VAL A 133 6.91 13.33 -7.27
N LYS A 134 7.72 14.20 -7.82
CA LYS A 134 8.83 13.79 -8.70
C LYS A 134 9.85 13.10 -7.81
N VAL A 135 9.99 11.78 -7.96
CA VAL A 135 10.97 10.98 -7.24
C VAL A 135 12.13 10.69 -8.19
N ILE A 136 13.34 11.02 -7.77
CA ILE A 136 14.57 10.63 -8.43
C ILE A 136 15.27 9.62 -7.54
N THR A 137 15.43 8.38 -8.02
CA THR A 137 16.18 7.35 -7.32
C THR A 137 17.62 7.35 -7.80
N ILE A 138 18.58 7.33 -6.86
CA ILE A 138 20.00 7.26 -7.13
C ILE A 138 20.53 6.00 -6.46
N ASP A 139 20.90 5.02 -7.26
CA ASP A 139 21.45 3.76 -6.81
C ASP A 139 22.89 3.55 -7.31
N GLY A 140 23.61 2.65 -6.65
CA GLY A 140 25.00 2.33 -7.01
C GLY A 140 25.75 1.64 -5.85
N PRO A 141 26.96 1.11 -6.09
CA PRO A 141 27.75 0.41 -5.09
C PRO A 141 28.11 1.30 -3.90
N THR A 142 28.51 0.67 -2.79
CA THR A 142 29.04 1.40 -1.62
C THR A 142 30.24 2.27 -2.02
N ALA A 143 30.35 3.45 -1.44
CA ALA A 143 31.41 4.42 -1.72
C ALA A 143 31.48 4.97 -3.16
N SER A 144 30.41 4.82 -3.97
CA SER A 144 30.37 5.33 -5.36
C SER A 144 30.01 6.82 -5.48
N GLY A 145 29.88 7.55 -4.37
CA GLY A 145 29.53 8.97 -4.37
C GLY A 145 28.04 9.29 -4.50
N LYS A 146 27.14 8.28 -4.30
CA LYS A 146 25.67 8.45 -4.34
C LYS A 146 25.18 9.63 -3.52
N GLY A 147 25.62 9.74 -2.26
CA GLY A 147 25.23 10.82 -1.35
C GLY A 147 25.58 12.19 -1.92
N THR A 148 26.80 12.37 -2.40
CA THR A 148 27.26 13.63 -3.01
C THR A 148 26.46 14.01 -4.25
N ILE A 149 26.06 13.02 -5.07
CA ILE A 149 25.21 13.25 -6.25
C ILE A 149 23.79 13.60 -5.78
N ALA A 150 23.25 12.88 -4.81
CA ALA A 150 21.92 13.14 -4.27
C ALA A 150 21.81 14.56 -3.69
N ASP A 151 22.81 15.00 -2.93
CA ASP A 151 22.86 16.34 -2.36
C ASP A 151 22.88 17.41 -3.45
N LYS A 152 23.73 17.24 -4.50
CA LYS A 152 23.79 18.19 -5.62
C LYS A 152 22.50 18.22 -6.44
N VAL A 153 21.86 17.07 -6.69
CA VAL A 153 20.57 17.00 -7.39
C VAL A 153 19.49 17.67 -6.57
N SER A 154 19.49 17.44 -5.26
CA SER A 154 18.59 18.09 -4.30
C SER A 154 18.71 19.60 -4.34
N GLU A 155 19.94 20.13 -4.31
CA GLU A 155 20.22 21.57 -4.35
C GLU A 155 19.76 22.20 -5.67
N ILE A 156 20.07 21.56 -6.81
CA ILE A 156 19.73 22.10 -8.14
C ILE A 156 18.21 22.06 -8.40
N LEU A 157 17.52 20.99 -7.99
CA LEU A 157 16.11 20.76 -8.31
C LEU A 157 15.16 21.16 -7.17
N GLY A 158 15.67 21.55 -6.02
CA GLY A 158 14.85 21.87 -4.83
C GLY A 158 14.17 20.64 -4.22
N PHE A 159 14.74 19.46 -4.41
CA PHE A 159 14.18 18.20 -3.87
C PHE A 159 14.69 17.94 -2.46
N LYS A 160 13.92 17.18 -1.66
CA LYS A 160 14.40 16.65 -0.39
C LYS A 160 15.10 15.33 -0.60
N VAL A 161 16.22 15.12 0.10
CA VAL A 161 16.95 13.84 0.08
C VAL A 161 16.39 12.92 1.16
N LEU A 162 16.06 11.69 0.77
CA LEU A 162 15.81 10.58 1.69
C LEU A 162 16.98 9.60 1.59
N ASP A 163 17.87 9.62 2.59
CA ASP A 163 18.95 8.65 2.71
C ASP A 163 18.43 7.39 3.44
N SER A 164 18.09 6.35 2.67
CA SER A 164 17.64 5.07 3.24
C SER A 164 18.71 4.41 4.12
N GLY A 165 20.00 4.65 3.86
CA GLY A 165 21.09 4.16 4.70
C GLY A 165 21.08 4.74 6.12
N CYS A 166 20.47 5.91 6.30
CA CYS A 166 20.32 6.52 7.62
C CYS A 166 19.49 5.66 8.56
N LEU A 167 18.44 5.01 8.06
CA LEU A 167 17.57 4.12 8.85
C LEU A 167 18.36 2.93 9.40
N TYR A 168 19.22 2.32 8.60
CA TYR A 168 20.05 1.20 9.02
C TYR A 168 21.10 1.65 10.05
N ARG A 169 21.69 2.85 9.91
CA ARG A 169 22.63 3.40 10.88
C ARG A 169 21.97 3.69 12.22
N VAL A 170 20.75 4.23 12.23
CA VAL A 170 19.97 4.45 13.46
C VAL A 170 19.64 3.12 14.12
N LEU A 171 19.22 2.12 13.36
CA LEU A 171 18.93 0.79 13.87
C LEU A 171 20.18 0.15 14.52
N ALA A 172 21.32 0.22 13.85
CA ALA A 172 22.58 -0.28 14.39
C ALA A 172 23.00 0.42 15.69
N LEU A 173 22.81 1.74 15.79
CA LEU A 173 23.07 2.49 17.01
C LEU A 173 22.14 2.07 18.16
N ILE A 174 20.85 1.90 17.86
CA ILE A 174 19.87 1.42 18.85
C ILE A 174 20.24 0.01 19.32
N SER A 175 20.55 -0.91 18.40
CA SER A 175 20.96 -2.28 18.74
C SER A 175 22.20 -2.30 19.62
N ALA A 176 23.19 -1.49 19.31
CA ALA A 176 24.41 -1.38 20.13
C ALA A 176 24.15 -0.76 21.50
N GLN A 177 23.24 0.22 21.61
CA GLN A 177 22.95 0.91 22.87
C GLN A 177 22.10 0.06 23.82
N PHE A 178 21.26 -0.82 23.29
CA PHE A 178 20.35 -1.67 24.08
C PHE A 178 20.79 -3.13 24.15
N GLU A 179 22.00 -3.47 23.69
CA GLU A 179 22.53 -4.85 23.64
C GLU A 179 21.52 -5.87 23.07
N ILE A 180 20.76 -5.44 22.06
CA ILE A 180 19.82 -6.32 21.38
C ILE A 180 20.66 -7.30 20.55
N ALA A 181 20.74 -8.56 21.00
CA ALA A 181 21.42 -9.61 20.26
C ALA A 181 20.80 -9.79 18.89
N GLU A 182 21.63 -9.75 17.85
CA GLU A 182 21.25 -10.24 16.52
C GLU A 182 20.97 -11.75 16.68
N ASN A 183 19.70 -12.15 16.58
CA ASN A 183 19.39 -13.55 16.40
C ASN A 183 19.78 -13.90 14.97
N GLU A 184 20.91 -14.58 14.82
CA GLU A 184 21.26 -15.31 13.61
C GLU A 184 20.25 -16.45 13.44
N GLU A 185 19.41 -16.38 12.42
CA GLU A 185 18.77 -17.51 11.75
C GLU A 185 18.94 -17.39 10.23
#